data_082ba216ae9740828db7005f1e39974e
#
_entry.id   082ba216ae9740828db7005f1e39974e
#
_cell.length_a   1.000
_cell.length_b   1.000
_cell.length_c   1.000
_cell.angle_alpha   90.00
_cell.angle_beta   90.00
_cell.angle_gamma   90.00
#
_symmetry.space_group_name_H-M   'P 1'
#
loop_
_entity.id
_entity.type
_entity.pdbx_description
1 polymer ?
#
loop_
_entity_poly.entity_id
_entity_poly.type
_entity_poly.pdbx_seq_one_letter_code
_entity_poly.pdbx_strand_id
1 'polypeptide(L)'
;MYDDILQHIHNPQTLIIDLRDEFSFRQLHLKNAINIPGDDLKSQIPYLPHDKLLYFICDTGKTAKKMAEQCLQLGFQCQYFPHSFQSLLILEKQQFF
;
A
#
# COMPACT_ATOMS: atom_id res chain seq x y z
N MET A 1 7.08 12.30 -8.33
CA MET A 1 6.33 11.03 -8.28
C MET A 1 6.80 10.16 -7.11
N TYR A 2 8.09 9.83 -7.03
CA TYR A 2 8.60 8.98 -5.94
C TYR A 2 8.71 9.72 -4.62
N ASP A 3 8.75 11.04 -4.63
CA ASP A 3 8.78 11.84 -3.40
C ASP A 3 7.54 11.62 -2.55
N ASP A 4 6.39 11.40 -3.19
CA ASP A 4 5.14 11.15 -2.46
C ASP A 4 5.21 9.84 -1.68
N ILE A 5 5.77 8.79 -2.27
CA ILE A 5 5.87 7.50 -1.58
C ILE A 5 6.82 7.59 -0.40
N LEU A 6 7.91 8.34 -0.51
CA LEU A 6 8.83 8.55 0.60
C LEU A 6 8.15 9.25 1.77
N GLN A 7 7.34 10.26 1.48
CA GLN A 7 6.57 10.95 2.52
C GLN A 7 5.61 9.98 3.23
N HIS A 8 4.95 9.12 2.46
CA HIS A 8 4.02 8.14 3.02
C HIS A 8 4.72 7.10 3.90
N ILE A 9 5.90 6.62 3.49
CA ILE A 9 6.67 5.65 4.28
C ILE A 9 6.95 6.18 5.69
N HIS A 10 7.25 7.47 5.80
CA HIS A 10 7.67 8.07 7.07
C HIS A 10 6.56 8.83 7.78
N ASN A 11 5.34 8.79 7.27
CA ASN A 11 4.20 9.49 7.88
C ASN A 11 3.39 8.55 8.75
N PRO A 12 3.35 8.75 10.09
CA PRO A 12 2.60 7.87 10.98
C PRO A 12 1.08 7.95 10.77
N GLN A 13 0.58 8.96 10.04
CA GLN A 13 -0.83 9.05 9.70
C GLN A 13 -1.19 8.32 8.42
N THR A 14 -0.21 7.70 7.76
CA THR A 14 -0.43 6.88 6.58
C THR A 14 -0.22 5.41 6.92
N LEU A 15 -1.16 4.57 6.53
CA LEU A 15 -1.02 3.12 6.59
C LEU A 15 -0.77 2.62 5.17
N ILE A 16 0.43 2.13 4.91
CA ILE A 16 0.77 1.55 3.61
C ILE A 16 0.32 0.09 3.61
N ILE A 17 -0.52 -0.26 2.66
CA ILE A 17 -1.06 -1.61 2.51
C ILE A 17 -0.53 -2.21 1.22
N ASP A 18 0.31 -3.23 1.37
CA ASP A 18 0.88 -3.98 0.25
C ASP A 18 -0.07 -5.13 -0.09
N LEU A 19 -0.64 -5.07 -1.29
CA LEU A 19 -1.66 -6.02 -1.74
C LEU A 19 -1.08 -7.24 -2.46
N ARG A 20 0.25 -7.33 -2.53
CA ARG A 20 0.91 -8.49 -3.14
C ARG A 20 0.72 -9.72 -2.28
N ASP A 21 1.04 -10.88 -2.85
CA ASP A 21 1.00 -12.11 -2.07
C ASP A 21 2.02 -12.09 -0.93
N GLU A 22 1.79 -12.95 0.06
CA GLU A 22 2.62 -13.00 1.26
C GLU A 22 4.07 -13.36 0.95
N PHE A 23 4.29 -14.27 0.01
CA PHE A 23 5.64 -14.67 -0.37
C PHE A 23 6.44 -13.47 -0.89
N SER A 24 5.87 -12.72 -1.82
CA SER A 24 6.54 -11.54 -2.39
C SER A 24 6.80 -10.48 -1.32
N PHE A 25 5.83 -10.25 -0.44
CA PHE A 25 5.99 -9.29 0.65
C PHE A 25 7.15 -9.68 1.56
N ARG A 26 7.26 -10.94 1.90
CA ARG A 26 8.34 -11.41 2.79
C ARG A 26 9.72 -11.29 2.16
N GLN A 27 9.81 -11.39 0.83
CA GLN A 27 11.10 -11.25 0.14
C GLN A 27 11.62 -9.82 0.21
N LEU A 28 10.75 -8.86 0.02
CA LEU A 28 11.11 -7.44 0.06
C LEU A 28 9.84 -6.61 0.14
N HIS A 29 9.79 -5.66 1.05
CA HIS A 29 8.65 -4.74 1.15
C HIS A 29 9.11 -3.38 1.68
N LEU A 30 8.28 -2.35 1.46
CA LEU A 30 8.55 -1.02 1.99
C LEU A 30 8.47 -1.03 3.51
N LYS A 31 9.33 -0.23 4.15
CA LYS A 31 9.23 -0.01 5.59
C LYS A 31 7.84 0.48 5.96
N ASN A 32 7.38 0.05 7.10
CA ASN A 32 6.08 0.44 7.68
C ASN A 32 4.87 -0.05 6.90
N ALA A 33 5.06 -0.82 5.82
CA ALA A 33 3.95 -1.42 5.10
C ALA A 33 3.46 -2.67 5.82
N ILE A 34 2.15 -2.88 5.77
CA ILE A 34 1.54 -4.15 6.17
C ILE A 34 1.12 -4.91 4.93
N ASN A 35 1.04 -6.22 5.05
CA ASN A 35 0.61 -7.07 3.94
C ASN A 35 -0.84 -7.50 4.14
N ILE A 36 -1.68 -7.11 3.20
CA ILE A 36 -3.04 -7.65 3.08
C ILE A 36 -3.19 -8.03 1.62
N PRO A 37 -2.98 -9.30 1.26
CA PRO A 37 -3.16 -9.72 -0.13
C PRO A 37 -4.52 -9.28 -0.66
N GLY A 38 -4.56 -8.88 -1.94
CA GLY A 38 -5.77 -8.29 -2.51
C GLY A 38 -7.03 -9.12 -2.30
N ASP A 39 -6.89 -10.45 -2.36
CA ASP A 39 -8.03 -11.36 -2.16
C ASP A 39 -8.56 -11.35 -0.72
N ASP A 40 -7.74 -10.92 0.23
CA ASP A 40 -8.11 -10.90 1.66
C ASP A 40 -8.61 -9.53 2.11
N LEU A 41 -8.47 -8.50 1.28
CA LEU A 41 -8.76 -7.14 1.71
C LEU A 41 -10.20 -6.98 2.17
N LYS A 42 -11.14 -7.57 1.45
CA LYS A 42 -12.58 -7.41 1.75
C LYS A 42 -12.91 -7.84 3.18
N SER A 43 -12.31 -8.95 3.63
CA SER A 43 -12.54 -9.45 4.99
C SER A 43 -11.84 -8.58 6.04
N GLN A 44 -10.85 -7.80 5.67
CA GLN A 44 -10.08 -6.96 6.59
C GLN A 44 -10.64 -5.53 6.70
N ILE A 45 -11.51 -5.12 5.78
CA ILE A 45 -12.04 -3.76 5.76
C ILE A 45 -12.65 -3.33 7.11
N PRO A 46 -13.41 -4.16 7.84
CA PRO A 46 -13.97 -3.74 9.13
C PRO A 46 -12.92 -3.36 10.18
N TYR A 47 -11.68 -3.80 9.99
CA TYR A 47 -10.59 -3.58 10.96
C TYR A 47 -9.65 -2.45 10.55
N LEU A 48 -9.87 -1.84 9.38
CA LEU A 48 -9.00 -0.78 8.90
C LEU A 48 -9.32 0.55 9.57
N PRO A 49 -8.30 1.39 9.84
CA PRO A 49 -8.53 2.66 10.50
C PRO A 49 -9.18 3.67 9.56
N HIS A 50 -10.13 4.45 10.09
CA HIS A 50 -10.74 5.56 9.36
C HIS A 50 -10.02 6.89 9.61
N ASP A 51 -9.11 6.93 10.59
CA ASP A 51 -8.38 8.13 10.96
C ASP A 51 -7.00 8.22 10.32
N LYS A 52 -6.71 7.33 9.38
CA LYS A 52 -5.45 7.33 8.64
C LYS A 52 -5.72 7.30 7.15
N LEU A 53 -4.73 7.78 6.39
CA LEU A 53 -4.73 7.60 4.94
C LEU A 53 -4.30 6.17 4.63
N LEU A 54 -5.13 5.44 3.90
CA LEU A 54 -4.77 4.13 3.39
C LEU A 54 -4.07 4.31 2.04
N TYR A 55 -2.84 3.84 1.95
CA TYR A 55 -2.04 3.97 0.73
C TYR A 55 -1.74 2.58 0.19
N PHE A 56 -2.33 2.25 -0.95
CA PHE A 56 -2.25 0.90 -1.52
C PHE A 56 -1.12 0.79 -2.54
N ILE A 57 -0.38 -0.32 -2.46
CA ILE A 57 0.60 -0.71 -3.47
C ILE A 57 0.35 -2.16 -3.87
N CYS A 58 0.72 -2.50 -5.11
CA CYS A 58 0.58 -3.87 -5.61
C CYS A 58 1.61 -4.13 -6.71
N ASP A 59 1.55 -5.29 -7.35
CA ASP A 59 2.50 -5.67 -8.38
C ASP A 59 2.51 -4.72 -9.59
N THR A 60 1.34 -4.29 -10.05
CA THR A 60 1.22 -3.53 -11.31
C THR A 60 0.61 -2.14 -11.14
N GLY A 61 0.03 -1.84 -10.00
CA GLY A 61 -0.74 -0.63 -9.77
C GLY A 61 -2.23 -0.77 -10.06
N LYS A 62 -2.65 -1.79 -10.79
CA LYS A 62 -4.06 -1.97 -11.18
C LYS A 62 -4.93 -2.38 -10.00
N THR A 63 -4.49 -3.37 -9.23
CA THR A 63 -5.22 -3.82 -8.05
C THR A 63 -5.25 -2.71 -7.00
N ALA A 64 -4.15 -2.00 -6.83
CA ALA A 64 -4.07 -0.88 -5.88
C ALA A 64 -5.10 0.20 -6.22
N LYS A 65 -5.22 0.56 -7.49
CA LYS A 65 -6.21 1.52 -7.94
C LYS A 65 -7.63 1.06 -7.63
N LYS A 66 -7.94 -0.18 -8.00
CA LYS A 66 -9.27 -0.76 -7.77
C LYS A 66 -9.64 -0.79 -6.31
N MET A 67 -8.71 -1.22 -5.45
CA MET A 67 -8.98 -1.32 -4.01
C MET A 67 -9.11 0.06 -3.37
N ALA A 68 -8.29 1.02 -3.79
CA ALA A 68 -8.41 2.39 -3.31
C ALA A 68 -9.79 2.98 -3.65
N GLU A 69 -10.25 2.77 -4.88
CA GLU A 69 -11.57 3.26 -5.30
C GLU A 69 -12.69 2.63 -4.48
N GLN A 70 -12.62 1.32 -4.21
CA GLN A 70 -13.62 0.64 -3.40
C GLN A 70 -13.63 1.15 -1.96
N CYS A 71 -12.46 1.31 -1.35
CA CYS A 71 -12.37 1.80 0.02
C CYS A 71 -12.80 3.26 0.12
N LEU A 72 -12.52 4.07 -0.90
CA LEU A 72 -12.96 5.46 -0.92
C LEU A 72 -14.49 5.54 -0.87
N GLN A 73 -15.19 4.67 -1.61
CA GLN A 73 -16.65 4.60 -1.59
C GLN A 73 -17.20 4.19 -0.22
N LEU A 74 -16.38 3.49 0.59
CA LEU A 74 -16.77 3.06 1.92
C LEU A 74 -16.41 4.09 2.99
N GLY A 75 -15.94 5.28 2.61
CA GLY A 75 -15.68 6.37 3.51
C GLY A 75 -14.25 6.46 4.04
N PHE A 76 -13.33 5.64 3.53
CA PHE A 76 -11.92 5.74 3.90
C PHE A 76 -11.21 6.83 3.10
N GLN A 77 -10.17 7.40 3.70
CA GLN A 77 -9.23 8.24 2.96
C GLN A 77 -8.24 7.30 2.27
N CYS A 78 -8.16 7.36 0.95
CA CYS A 78 -7.37 6.40 0.18
C CYS A 78 -6.57 7.07 -0.93
N GLN A 79 -5.38 6.57 -1.14
CA GLN A 79 -4.55 6.84 -2.30
C GLN A 79 -3.90 5.52 -2.72
N TYR A 80 -3.27 5.52 -3.87
CA TYR A 80 -2.57 4.32 -4.35
C TYR A 80 -1.34 4.72 -5.15
N PHE A 81 -0.38 3.80 -5.20
CA PHE A 81 0.79 3.94 -6.05
C PHE A 81 0.42 3.42 -7.45
N PRO A 82 0.49 4.27 -8.49
CA PRO A 82 -0.08 3.91 -9.81
C PRO A 82 0.84 3.07 -10.69
N HIS A 83 1.99 2.65 -10.15
CA HIS A 83 2.99 1.91 -10.92
C HIS A 83 3.27 0.57 -10.28
N SER A 84 4.14 -0.23 -10.92
CA SER A 84 4.53 -1.54 -10.40
C SER A 84 5.37 -1.41 -9.13
N PHE A 85 5.30 -2.42 -8.28
CA PHE A 85 6.21 -2.48 -7.13
C PHE A 85 7.68 -2.42 -7.57
N GLN A 86 8.01 -3.07 -8.68
CA GLN A 86 9.38 -3.08 -9.20
C GLN A 86 9.92 -1.68 -9.46
N SER A 87 9.06 -0.74 -9.84
CA SER A 87 9.49 0.64 -10.08
C SER A 87 9.98 1.32 -8.82
N LEU A 88 9.63 0.81 -7.63
CA LEU A 88 10.12 1.34 -6.37
C LEU A 88 11.56 0.95 -6.06
N LEU A 89 12.13 0.00 -6.80
CA LEU A 89 13.49 -0.48 -6.54
C LEU A 89 14.57 0.56 -6.82
N ILE A 90 14.22 1.72 -7.39
CA ILE A 90 15.13 2.85 -7.50
C ILE A 90 15.35 3.55 -6.16
N LEU A 91 14.49 3.31 -5.17
CA LEU A 91 14.66 3.89 -3.83
C LEU A 91 15.86 3.25 -3.14
N GLU A 92 16.42 3.97 -2.16
CA GLU A 92 17.54 3.45 -1.39
C GLU A 92 17.13 2.23 -0.57
N LYS A 93 18.08 1.33 -0.34
CA LYS A 93 17.83 0.06 0.36
C LYS A 93 17.21 0.26 1.73
N GLN A 94 17.53 1.35 2.41
CA GLN A 94 17.02 1.63 3.74
C GLN A 94 15.50 1.87 3.77
N GLN A 95 14.87 2.01 2.62
CA GLN A 95 13.41 2.17 2.54
C GLN A 95 12.67 0.81 2.53
N PHE A 96 13.40 -0.29 2.56
CA PHE A 96 12.83 -1.63 2.47
C PHE A 96 13.23 -2.50 3.66
N PHE A 97 12.41 -3.51 3.85
CA PHE A 97 12.71 -4.65 4.70
C PHE A 97 12.76 -5.93 3.88
#